data_ac5fabaf9ae037555d51e830acea2002
#
_entry.id   ac5fabaf9ae037555d51e830acea2002
#
_cell.length_a   1.000
_cell.length_b   1.000
_cell.length_c   1.000
_cell.angle_alpha   90.00
_cell.angle_beta   90.00
_cell.angle_gamma   90.00
#
_symmetry.space_group_name_H-M   'P 1'
#
loop_
_entity.id
_entity.type
_entity.pdbx_description
1 polymer ?
#
loop_
_entity_poly.entity_id
_entity_poly.type
_entity_poly.pdbx_seq_one_letter_code
_entity_poly.pdbx_strand_id
1 'polypeptide(L)'
;DHGNKSIKTPNALFTSGLIVSEGLQGFKTDYICWNNKYYTLTEQRIAYLRDKTEDERFYVLTLFVIAKELEHRKVPETLDPIDITLLVGLPPAHYEQLHSRFEQYFLRRREIVDFEYNGKYYSIRVSKVLSYPQAFAAAVTQFGTLKAHSVAYIIDIGGFTIDVLKLR
;
A
#
# COMPACT_ATOMS: atom_id res chain seq x y z
N ASP A 1 1.11 -5.13 -0.99
CA ASP A 1 2.10 -5.17 0.10
C ASP A 1 2.70 -3.77 0.30
N HIS A 2 2.58 -3.25 1.51
CA HIS A 2 3.15 -1.97 1.96
C HIS A 2 4.52 -2.18 2.63
N GLY A 3 5.49 -2.73 1.88
CA GLY A 3 6.83 -2.96 2.41
C GLY A 3 7.61 -1.67 2.69
N ASN A 4 8.57 -1.73 3.62
CA ASN A 4 9.46 -0.61 3.91
C ASN A 4 10.51 -0.37 2.79
N LYS A 5 10.74 -1.37 1.95
CA LYS A 5 11.63 -1.26 0.80
C LYS A 5 10.88 -0.89 -0.46
N SER A 6 9.77 -1.56 -0.72
CA SER A 6 9.00 -1.42 -1.94
C SER A 6 7.52 -1.62 -1.68
N ILE A 7 6.71 -0.92 -2.43
CA ILE A 7 5.28 -1.17 -2.56
C ILE A 7 5.10 -2.19 -3.70
N LYS A 8 4.25 -3.19 -3.47
CA LYS A 8 4.02 -4.29 -4.42
C LYS A 8 2.54 -4.57 -4.57
N THR A 9 2.11 -4.70 -5.81
CA THR A 9 0.80 -5.22 -6.20
C THR A 9 0.98 -6.31 -7.25
N PRO A 10 -0.07 -6.99 -7.73
CA PRO A 10 0.06 -7.90 -8.87
C PRO A 10 0.64 -7.24 -10.13
N ASN A 11 0.41 -5.93 -10.32
CA ASN A 11 0.72 -5.22 -11.57
C ASN A 11 1.70 -4.04 -11.39
N ALA A 12 2.12 -3.72 -10.17
CA ALA A 12 3.03 -2.62 -9.90
C ALA A 12 4.07 -2.97 -8.84
N LEU A 13 5.29 -2.47 -9.04
CA LEU A 13 6.40 -2.54 -8.09
C LEU A 13 7.17 -1.23 -8.17
N PHE A 14 7.33 -0.55 -7.03
CA PHE A 14 8.14 0.66 -6.94
C PHE A 14 8.68 0.86 -5.53
N THR A 15 9.74 1.68 -5.42
CA THR A 15 10.39 1.97 -4.13
C THR A 15 9.45 2.73 -3.20
N SER A 16 9.47 2.41 -1.90
CA SER A 16 8.73 3.15 -0.87
C SER A 16 9.40 4.50 -0.59
N GLY A 17 9.48 5.35 -1.62
CA GLY A 17 10.14 6.65 -1.60
C GLY A 17 9.25 7.72 -2.23
N LEU A 18 9.21 8.91 -1.61
CA LEU A 18 8.34 9.99 -2.02
C LEU A 18 9.00 11.35 -1.78
N ILE A 19 8.96 12.21 -2.78
CA ILE A 19 9.32 13.63 -2.69
C ILE A 19 8.03 14.44 -2.73
N VAL A 20 7.95 15.47 -1.90
CA VAL A 20 6.83 16.42 -1.85
C VAL A 20 7.31 17.78 -2.33
N SER A 21 6.55 18.45 -3.19
CA SER A 21 6.83 19.77 -3.70
C SER A 21 5.57 20.60 -3.92
N GLU A 22 5.69 21.91 -3.97
CA GLU A 22 4.58 22.83 -4.26
C GLU A 22 4.30 22.97 -5.76
N GLY A 23 5.17 22.44 -6.62
CA GLY A 23 5.01 22.45 -8.06
C GLY A 23 5.61 21.20 -8.71
N LEU A 24 5.15 20.89 -9.92
CA LEU A 24 5.60 19.72 -10.66
C LEU A 24 7.10 19.86 -11.01
N GLN A 25 7.91 18.95 -10.51
CA GLN A 25 9.35 18.88 -10.78
C GLN A 25 9.65 17.79 -11.80
N GLY A 26 9.79 18.19 -13.06
CA GLY A 26 10.18 17.30 -14.16
C GLY A 26 9.05 16.50 -14.79
N PHE A 27 9.22 16.15 -16.07
CA PHE A 27 8.17 15.51 -16.89
C PHE A 27 8.34 13.99 -17.07
N LYS A 28 9.25 13.35 -16.33
CA LYS A 28 9.60 11.94 -16.60
C LYS A 28 9.30 10.94 -15.48
N THR A 29 8.77 11.39 -14.37
CA THR A 29 8.47 10.53 -13.22
C THR A 29 7.00 10.59 -12.89
N ASP A 30 6.45 9.46 -12.46
CA ASP A 30 5.06 9.40 -12.02
C ASP A 30 4.81 10.37 -10.87
N TYR A 31 3.75 11.14 -10.96
CA TYR A 31 3.35 12.09 -9.94
C TYR A 31 1.87 11.98 -9.57
N ILE A 32 1.57 12.38 -8.35
CA ILE A 32 0.22 12.65 -7.87
C ILE A 32 0.14 14.12 -7.44
N CYS A 33 -0.94 14.80 -7.84
CA CYS A 33 -1.36 16.05 -7.25
C CYS A 33 -2.54 15.79 -6.32
N TRP A 34 -2.35 16.06 -5.03
CA TRP A 34 -3.37 15.87 -4.01
C TRP A 34 -3.23 16.95 -2.91
N ASN A 35 -4.34 17.54 -2.50
CA ASN A 35 -4.37 18.63 -1.53
C ASN A 35 -3.41 19.79 -1.88
N ASN A 36 -3.38 20.19 -3.16
CA ASN A 36 -2.53 21.26 -3.71
C ASN A 36 -1.02 21.01 -3.54
N LYS A 37 -0.60 19.76 -3.37
CA LYS A 37 0.80 19.35 -3.32
C LYS A 37 1.07 18.31 -4.39
N TYR A 38 2.28 18.37 -4.93
CA TYR A 38 2.78 17.38 -5.87
C TYR A 38 3.64 16.36 -5.14
N TYR A 39 3.39 15.11 -5.42
CA TYR A 39 4.12 13.97 -4.87
C TYR A 39 4.72 13.20 -6.03
N THR A 40 6.01 12.91 -5.95
CA THR A 40 6.76 12.21 -7.00
C THR A 40 7.46 11.01 -6.40
N LEU A 41 7.39 9.86 -7.09
CA LEU A 41 8.12 8.66 -6.68
C LEU A 41 9.63 8.87 -6.80
N THR A 42 10.39 8.35 -5.85
CA THR A 42 11.86 8.41 -5.81
C THR A 42 12.47 7.08 -5.35
N GLU A 43 13.72 6.82 -5.73
CA GLU A 43 14.48 5.69 -5.23
C GLU A 43 14.96 5.87 -3.79
N GLN A 44 14.91 7.08 -3.26
CA GLN A 44 15.24 7.35 -1.86
C GLN A 44 14.08 6.92 -0.95
N ARG A 45 14.29 5.84 -0.21
CA ARG A 45 13.27 5.26 0.68
C ARG A 45 12.92 6.20 1.83
N ILE A 46 11.65 6.20 2.20
CA ILE A 46 11.18 6.76 3.48
C ILE A 46 11.88 6.02 4.62
N ALA A 47 12.31 6.74 5.64
CA ALA A 47 12.92 6.15 6.83
C ALA A 47 11.97 5.13 7.47
N TYR A 48 12.55 4.10 8.12
CA TYR A 48 11.74 3.10 8.80
C TYR A 48 10.85 3.73 9.86
N LEU A 49 9.57 3.40 9.79
CA LEU A 49 8.58 3.73 10.82
C LEU A 49 7.92 2.44 11.31
N ARG A 50 7.87 2.28 12.62
CA ARG A 50 7.16 1.17 13.26
C ARG A 50 5.66 1.27 12.99
N ASP A 51 5.11 2.45 13.14
CA ASP A 51 3.71 2.77 12.86
C ASP A 51 3.60 3.71 11.65
N LYS A 52 3.28 3.15 10.50
CA LYS A 52 3.15 3.89 9.25
C LYS A 52 1.96 4.86 9.25
N THR A 53 1.03 4.73 10.19
CA THR A 53 -0.13 5.63 10.28
C THR A 53 0.23 7.02 10.78
N GLU A 54 1.46 7.20 11.28
CA GLU A 54 1.99 8.49 11.72
C GLU A 54 2.53 9.37 10.57
N ASP A 55 2.63 8.81 9.36
CA ASP A 55 3.17 9.49 8.20
C ASP A 55 2.22 9.39 7.00
N GLU A 56 1.70 10.53 6.57
CA GLU A 56 0.75 10.61 5.45
C GLU A 56 1.33 10.15 4.11
N ARG A 57 2.66 10.13 3.96
CA ARG A 57 3.32 9.66 2.76
C ARG A 57 2.96 8.22 2.42
N PHE A 58 2.72 7.37 3.41
CA PHE A 58 2.26 5.99 3.16
C PHE A 58 0.85 5.94 2.57
N TYR A 59 -0.01 6.90 2.92
CA TYR A 59 -1.31 7.03 2.26
C TYR A 59 -1.16 7.46 0.80
N VAL A 60 -0.31 8.45 0.53
CA VAL A 60 -0.03 8.89 -0.84
C VAL A 60 0.57 7.77 -1.69
N LEU A 61 1.50 6.98 -1.15
CA LEU A 61 1.98 5.77 -1.84
C LEU A 61 0.84 4.79 -2.19
N THR A 62 -0.21 4.74 -1.36
CA THR A 62 -1.41 3.93 -1.68
C THR A 62 -2.22 4.55 -2.81
N LEU A 63 -2.30 5.88 -2.90
CA LEU A 63 -2.93 6.53 -4.06
C LEU A 63 -2.20 6.19 -5.37
N PHE A 64 -0.86 6.15 -5.36
CA PHE A 64 -0.07 5.65 -6.51
C PHE A 64 -0.42 4.20 -6.87
N VAL A 65 -0.55 3.33 -5.86
CA VAL A 65 -0.97 1.94 -6.08
C VAL A 65 -2.33 1.89 -6.76
N ILE A 66 -3.30 2.61 -6.22
CA ILE A 66 -4.67 2.63 -6.75
C ILE A 66 -4.68 3.14 -8.18
N ALA A 67 -4.02 4.28 -8.46
CA ALA A 67 -3.96 4.85 -9.79
C ALA A 67 -3.33 3.89 -10.81
N LYS A 68 -2.19 3.26 -10.47
CA LYS A 68 -1.52 2.27 -11.34
C LYS A 68 -2.41 1.04 -11.60
N GLU A 69 -3.12 0.54 -10.60
CA GLU A 69 -4.05 -0.58 -10.78
C GLU A 69 -5.27 -0.19 -11.63
N LEU A 70 -5.81 1.02 -11.46
CA LEU A 70 -6.91 1.53 -12.29
C LEU A 70 -6.48 1.70 -13.75
N GLU A 71 -5.27 2.25 -14.00
CA GLU A 71 -4.69 2.32 -15.34
C GLU A 71 -4.49 0.95 -15.98
N HIS A 72 -3.89 0.01 -15.23
CA HIS A 72 -3.67 -1.35 -15.73
C HIS A 72 -5.00 -2.01 -16.13
N ARG A 73 -6.05 -1.80 -15.36
CA ARG A 73 -7.41 -2.31 -15.62
C ARG A 73 -8.15 -1.50 -16.67
N LYS A 74 -7.55 -0.42 -17.20
CA LYS A 74 -8.16 0.49 -18.17
C LYS A 74 -9.52 1.04 -17.69
N VAL A 75 -9.60 1.35 -16.40
CA VAL A 75 -10.80 1.99 -15.84
C VAL A 75 -10.90 3.40 -16.44
N PRO A 76 -12.05 3.75 -17.07
CA PRO A 76 -12.22 5.08 -17.66
C PRO A 76 -12.28 6.17 -16.60
N GLU A 77 -11.97 7.40 -17.00
CA GLU A 77 -12.23 8.56 -16.15
C GLU A 77 -13.73 8.67 -15.88
N THR A 78 -14.07 8.89 -14.62
CA THR A 78 -15.46 9.07 -14.19
C THR A 78 -15.53 10.15 -13.11
N LEU A 79 -16.64 10.86 -13.07
CA LEU A 79 -16.96 11.81 -12.02
C LEU A 79 -17.52 11.11 -10.78
N ASP A 80 -18.04 9.91 -10.95
CA ASP A 80 -18.54 9.11 -9.83
C ASP A 80 -17.37 8.47 -9.08
N PRO A 81 -17.39 8.50 -7.74
CA PRO A 81 -16.33 7.90 -6.93
C PRO A 81 -16.23 6.40 -7.15
N ILE A 82 -15.02 5.92 -7.43
CA ILE A 82 -14.73 4.49 -7.56
C ILE A 82 -14.56 3.90 -6.16
N ASP A 83 -15.39 2.91 -5.82
CA ASP A 83 -15.29 2.20 -4.55
C ASP A 83 -14.11 1.22 -4.55
N ILE A 84 -13.19 1.41 -3.60
CA ILE A 84 -11.96 0.63 -3.46
C ILE A 84 -12.04 -0.28 -2.23
N THR A 85 -11.75 -1.56 -2.41
CA THR A 85 -11.43 -2.47 -1.32
C THR A 85 -9.92 -2.68 -1.26
N LEU A 86 -9.28 -2.33 -0.13
CA LEU A 86 -7.86 -2.53 0.09
C LEU A 86 -7.58 -3.78 0.90
N LEU A 87 -6.58 -4.55 0.45
CA LEU A 87 -5.98 -5.62 1.24
C LEU A 87 -4.57 -5.17 1.60
N VAL A 88 -4.28 -5.05 2.89
CA VAL A 88 -2.99 -4.51 3.38
C VAL A 88 -2.33 -5.49 4.34
N GLY A 89 -1.00 -5.46 4.40
CA GLY A 89 -0.21 -6.34 5.26
C GLY A 89 0.49 -5.59 6.38
N LEU A 90 0.51 -6.17 7.58
CA LEU A 90 1.27 -5.71 8.73
C LEU A 90 2.26 -6.77 9.18
N PRO A 91 3.43 -6.38 9.74
CA PRO A 91 4.33 -7.33 10.37
C PRO A 91 3.61 -8.15 11.44
N PRO A 92 3.80 -9.48 11.52
CA PRO A 92 3.11 -10.33 12.49
C PRO A 92 3.26 -9.85 13.93
N ALA A 93 4.45 -9.38 14.29
CA ALA A 93 4.78 -8.88 15.64
C ALA A 93 3.97 -7.65 16.07
N HIS A 94 3.39 -6.91 15.12
CA HIS A 94 2.65 -5.66 15.37
C HIS A 94 1.17 -5.78 15.01
N TYR A 95 0.76 -6.89 14.42
CA TYR A 95 -0.58 -7.06 13.87
C TYR A 95 -1.67 -6.81 14.91
N GLU A 96 -1.62 -7.52 16.05
CA GLU A 96 -2.65 -7.40 17.09
C GLU A 96 -2.81 -5.97 17.63
N GLN A 97 -1.72 -5.22 17.71
CA GLN A 97 -1.72 -3.88 18.28
C GLN A 97 -2.12 -2.80 17.26
N LEU A 98 -1.80 -2.99 15.99
CA LEU A 98 -1.89 -1.92 14.99
C LEU A 98 -2.96 -2.14 13.91
N HIS A 99 -3.51 -3.34 13.75
CA HIS A 99 -4.39 -3.64 12.61
C HIS A 99 -5.60 -2.69 12.52
N SER A 100 -6.31 -2.45 13.62
CA SER A 100 -7.49 -1.58 13.61
C SER A 100 -7.13 -0.12 13.26
N ARG A 101 -6.03 0.41 13.82
CA ARG A 101 -5.55 1.75 13.52
C ARG A 101 -5.10 1.86 12.06
N PHE A 102 -4.43 0.83 11.55
CA PHE A 102 -3.97 0.74 10.17
C PHE A 102 -5.12 0.70 9.18
N GLU A 103 -6.17 -0.05 9.48
CA GLU A 103 -7.39 -0.07 8.67
C GLU A 103 -8.10 1.29 8.66
N GLN A 104 -8.26 1.92 9.82
CA GLN A 104 -8.86 3.26 9.92
C GLN A 104 -8.05 4.33 9.18
N TYR A 105 -6.73 4.22 9.21
CA TYR A 105 -5.84 5.13 8.47
C TYR A 105 -6.13 5.12 6.97
N PHE A 106 -6.36 3.96 6.36
CA PHE A 106 -6.70 3.88 4.94
C PHE A 106 -8.18 4.14 4.65
N LEU A 107 -9.09 3.83 5.56
CA LEU A 107 -10.51 4.10 5.38
C LEU A 107 -10.83 5.60 5.29
N ARG A 108 -10.03 6.46 5.92
CA ARG A 108 -10.25 7.93 5.90
C ARG A 108 -11.72 8.28 6.17
N ARG A 109 -12.39 7.60 7.11
CA ARG A 109 -13.83 7.73 7.38
C ARG A 109 -14.73 7.50 6.16
N ARG A 110 -14.22 6.83 5.14
CA ARG A 110 -14.88 6.63 3.84
C ARG A 110 -15.15 7.93 3.08
N GLU A 111 -14.34 8.94 3.30
CA GLU A 111 -14.40 10.18 2.54
C GLU A 111 -14.03 9.93 1.08
N ILE A 112 -14.60 10.76 0.21
CA ILE A 112 -14.20 10.78 -1.21
C ILE A 112 -12.85 11.49 -1.29
N VAL A 113 -11.94 10.90 -2.02
CA VAL A 113 -10.59 11.42 -2.23
C VAL A 113 -10.40 11.67 -3.72
N ASP A 114 -10.27 12.94 -4.05
CA ASP A 114 -10.00 13.41 -5.40
C ASP A 114 -8.51 13.71 -5.55
N PHE A 115 -7.90 13.20 -6.61
CA PHE A 115 -6.50 13.44 -6.91
C PHE A 115 -6.22 13.31 -8.41
N GLU A 116 -5.13 13.92 -8.86
CA GLU A 116 -4.62 13.77 -10.21
C GLU A 116 -3.41 12.84 -10.21
N TYR A 117 -3.35 11.92 -11.16
CA TYR A 117 -2.20 11.08 -11.43
C TYR A 117 -1.79 11.20 -12.89
N ASN A 118 -0.60 11.72 -13.16
CA ASN A 118 -0.04 11.90 -14.50
C ASN A 118 -0.98 12.64 -15.47
N GLY A 119 -1.69 13.67 -14.99
CA GLY A 119 -2.64 14.46 -15.78
C GLY A 119 -4.04 13.86 -15.90
N LYS A 120 -4.30 12.70 -15.28
CA LYS A 120 -5.63 12.09 -15.22
C LYS A 120 -6.27 12.28 -13.85
N TYR A 121 -7.54 12.58 -13.84
CA TYR A 121 -8.32 12.81 -12.63
C TYR A 121 -8.94 11.51 -12.12
N TYR A 122 -8.83 11.30 -10.82
CA TYR A 122 -9.46 10.17 -10.14
C TYR A 122 -10.23 10.64 -8.92
N SER A 123 -11.46 10.13 -8.80
CA SER A 123 -12.29 10.24 -7.60
C SER A 123 -12.47 8.84 -7.03
N ILE A 124 -12.06 8.62 -5.80
CA ILE A 124 -12.13 7.29 -5.17
C ILE A 124 -12.75 7.37 -3.78
N ARG A 125 -13.27 6.25 -3.33
CA ARG A 125 -13.64 6.02 -1.92
C ARG A 125 -13.12 4.68 -1.47
N VAL A 126 -12.30 4.67 -0.43
CA VAL A 126 -11.92 3.41 0.22
C VAL A 126 -13.09 2.96 1.08
N SER A 127 -13.90 2.06 0.57
CA SER A 127 -15.12 1.56 1.22
C SER A 127 -14.84 0.45 2.23
N LYS A 128 -13.75 -0.30 2.02
CA LYS A 128 -13.35 -1.42 2.88
C LYS A 128 -11.83 -1.59 2.91
N VAL A 129 -11.31 -1.86 4.10
CA VAL A 129 -9.91 -2.27 4.31
C VAL A 129 -9.90 -3.60 5.07
N LEU A 130 -9.07 -4.51 4.62
CA LEU A 130 -8.80 -5.78 5.29
C LEU A 130 -7.29 -5.89 5.52
N SER A 131 -6.89 -6.07 6.75
CA SER A 131 -5.49 -6.25 7.11
C SER A 131 -5.16 -7.71 7.41
N TYR A 132 -3.95 -8.12 7.07
CA TYR A 132 -3.45 -9.47 7.28
C TYR A 132 -2.02 -9.41 7.82
N PRO A 133 -1.59 -10.41 8.62
CA PRO A 133 -0.17 -10.57 8.93
C PRO A 133 0.63 -10.76 7.63
N GLN A 134 1.74 -10.03 7.47
CA GLN A 134 2.68 -10.26 6.38
C GLN A 134 3.17 -11.71 6.43
N ALA A 135 3.58 -12.28 5.30
CA ALA A 135 3.87 -13.68 5.11
C ALA A 135 2.65 -14.64 5.17
N PHE A 136 1.53 -14.27 5.85
CA PHE A 136 0.35 -15.12 5.88
C PHE A 136 -0.25 -15.35 4.49
N ALA A 137 -0.28 -14.32 3.64
CA ALA A 137 -0.75 -14.45 2.27
C ALA A 137 0.07 -15.46 1.46
N ALA A 138 1.40 -15.49 1.66
CA ALA A 138 2.27 -16.50 1.06
C ALA A 138 1.96 -17.91 1.59
N ALA A 139 1.67 -18.04 2.90
CA ALA A 139 1.26 -19.30 3.51
C ALA A 139 -0.01 -19.86 2.87
N VAL A 140 -1.00 -19.01 2.63
CA VAL A 140 -2.29 -19.43 2.04
C VAL A 140 -2.08 -20.06 0.66
N THR A 141 -1.17 -19.53 -0.16
CA THR A 141 -0.88 -20.09 -1.49
C THR A 141 -0.23 -21.47 -1.42
N GLN A 142 0.41 -21.82 -0.30
CA GLN A 142 1.10 -23.09 -0.07
C GLN A 142 0.36 -23.96 0.96
N PHE A 143 -0.87 -23.63 1.31
CA PHE A 143 -1.60 -24.29 2.38
C PHE A 143 -1.73 -25.81 2.16
N GLY A 144 -1.91 -26.24 0.91
CA GLY A 144 -1.96 -27.68 0.54
C GLY A 144 -0.72 -28.47 1.02
N THR A 145 0.46 -27.88 0.86
CA THR A 145 1.74 -28.46 1.30
C THR A 145 1.93 -28.28 2.81
N LEU A 146 1.65 -27.11 3.33
CA LEU A 146 1.91 -26.77 4.73
C LEU A 146 1.06 -27.59 5.71
N LYS A 147 -0.19 -27.91 5.36
CA LYS A 147 -1.09 -28.72 6.20
C LYS A 147 -0.63 -30.16 6.43
N ALA A 148 0.32 -30.66 5.63
CA ALA A 148 0.91 -31.99 5.82
C ALA A 148 1.94 -32.02 6.98
N HIS A 149 2.29 -30.86 7.54
CA HIS A 149 3.27 -30.72 8.60
C HIS A 149 2.62 -30.19 9.88
N SER A 150 3.02 -30.72 11.04
CA SER A 150 2.52 -30.27 12.34
C SER A 150 2.98 -28.87 12.73
N VAL A 151 4.10 -28.42 12.17
CA VAL A 151 4.66 -27.08 12.34
C VAL A 151 5.32 -26.63 11.07
N ALA A 152 5.07 -25.38 10.65
CA ALA A 152 5.77 -24.74 9.57
C ALA A 152 6.24 -23.33 9.99
N TYR A 153 7.37 -22.88 9.48
CA TYR A 153 7.89 -21.53 9.65
C TYR A 153 7.97 -20.86 8.30
N ILE A 154 7.45 -19.62 8.22
CA ILE A 154 7.60 -18.75 7.07
C ILE A 154 8.53 -17.62 7.49
N ILE A 155 9.60 -17.43 6.72
CA ILE A 155 10.60 -16.38 6.96
C ILE A 155 10.46 -15.37 5.82
N ASP A 156 10.02 -14.15 6.14
CA ASP A 156 9.91 -13.03 5.20
C ASP A 156 11.08 -12.08 5.41
N ILE A 157 11.97 -12.02 4.42
CA ILE A 157 13.16 -11.17 4.45
C ILE A 157 12.84 -9.85 3.79
N GLY A 158 12.52 -8.84 4.60
CA GLY A 158 12.19 -7.49 4.19
C GLY A 158 13.40 -6.59 3.94
N GLY A 159 13.13 -5.30 3.75
CA GLY A 159 14.16 -4.28 3.53
C GLY A 159 14.87 -3.80 4.79
N PHE A 160 14.25 -3.93 5.96
CA PHE A 160 14.75 -3.51 7.27
C PHE A 160 14.54 -4.57 8.35
N THR A 161 13.61 -5.51 8.14
CA THR A 161 13.20 -6.51 9.13
C THR A 161 13.21 -7.90 8.51
N ILE A 162 13.31 -8.90 9.37
CA ILE A 162 13.01 -10.29 9.05
C ILE A 162 11.82 -10.67 9.92
N ASP A 163 10.71 -11.02 9.26
CA ASP A 163 9.50 -11.44 9.94
C ASP A 163 9.39 -12.98 9.92
N VAL A 164 9.07 -13.57 11.05
CA VAL A 164 8.92 -15.03 11.19
C VAL A 164 7.49 -15.35 11.63
N LEU A 165 6.79 -16.09 10.81
CA LEU A 165 5.45 -16.60 11.11
C LEU A 165 5.52 -18.09 11.36
N LYS A 166 5.09 -18.52 12.55
CA LYS A 166 4.94 -19.93 12.91
C LYS A 166 3.48 -20.37 12.74
N LEU A 167 3.28 -21.40 11.95
CA LEU A 167 2.00 -22.06 11.74
C LEU A 167 1.98 -23.39 12.49
N ARG A 168 0.83 -23.73 13.08
CA ARG A 168 0.57 -24.99 13.77
C ARG A 168 -0.74 -25.58 13.28
#